data_af66f4507da757536e574a1078f7bd58
#
_entry.id   af66f4507da757536e574a1078f7bd58
#
_cell.length_a   1.000
_cell.length_b   1.000
_cell.length_c   1.000
_cell.angle_alpha   90.00
_cell.angle_beta   90.00
_cell.angle_gamma   90.00
#
_symmetry.space_group_name_H-M   'P 1'
#
loop_
_entity.id
_entity.type
_entity.pdbx_description
1 polymer ?
#
loop_
_entity_poly.entity_id
_entity_poly.type
_entity_poly.pdbx_seq_one_letter_code
_entity_poly.pdbx_strand_id
1 'polypeptide(L)'
;FLIDEFNQYKLEEGKKQGICPNCSPDRKPKNQKAKCASYDWERGLGTCHNCNTTFQLHTYQRKGASEKEYVRPSALHVVDPEQLGSKVYEWFKTRGISQKTLDELYVTEGSEYMPQTGKAENTIQFNYIMGDQLINIKYRDGRKNFKLYKGAEKVFYNINSIVGYEYCIIVEGEMDVLALHEAGIPNAISVPNGATLNSNNLDYLDNCIDYFEDKEKIILAVDSDEAGQALQSELVRRLGAEVCYLATFDDCKDANEYLIKHGKEKLSERITGARPVPLENVTTFRDIEDEVTDFVRNGFKKGYQVGLSNFDDIFSTYTGQFITVTGIPSSGKSDFVDQMVVGYNRNYGWKTAFASPENAPTYLHAHKLMRKTWEGMPTAADIHGDKWNQIADHCNSNYFHIDMERYTLESVLRKGAELVKRKGIKCLVIDPFNKIRDIDCKTEDVNRYTMEYLTKIETFAKKYDVLVFIVAHPTKMYKTQDGKIEEPTMYNIKGGGEWYDASYHGILVHRNYEEKTVKAKVLKVKFQNLGENGAEAHFKWEPRSGCFLPHEPLDIGGEKMPWE
;
A
#
# COMPACT_ATOMS: atom_id res chain seq x y z
N PHE A 1 22.28 15.37 13.17
CA PHE A 1 23.67 15.03 13.49
C PHE A 1 23.68 13.72 14.25
N LEU A 2 24.44 12.72 13.82
CA LEU A 2 24.59 11.40 14.44
C LEU A 2 25.74 11.42 15.46
N ILE A 3 25.66 10.60 16.50
CA ILE A 3 26.65 10.52 17.60
C ILE A 3 28.08 10.26 17.11
N ASP A 4 28.27 9.56 15.99
CA ASP A 4 29.59 9.30 15.42
C ASP A 4 30.32 10.57 14.98
N GLU A 5 29.59 11.64 14.67
CA GLU A 5 30.15 12.97 14.40
C GLU A 5 30.54 13.71 15.69
N PHE A 6 30.09 13.23 16.86
CA PHE A 6 30.30 13.87 18.18
C PHE A 6 31.35 13.22 19.04
N ASN A 7 31.96 12.11 18.63
CA ASN A 7 33.02 11.43 19.42
C ASN A 7 34.18 12.35 19.83
N GLN A 8 34.43 13.42 19.06
CA GLN A 8 35.39 14.45 19.41
C GLN A 8 35.01 15.28 20.65
N TYR A 9 33.74 15.30 21.06
CA TYR A 9 33.24 16.11 22.19
C TYR A 9 33.06 15.33 23.48
N LYS A 10 33.37 14.02 23.51
CA LYS A 10 33.27 13.14 24.69
C LYS A 10 31.96 13.31 25.46
N LEU A 11 30.83 13.08 24.76
CA LEU A 11 29.54 13.04 25.41
C LEU A 11 29.53 11.84 26.37
N GLU A 12 29.33 12.11 27.66
CA GLU A 12 29.26 11.06 28.68
C GLU A 12 27.81 10.56 28.78
N GLU A 13 27.60 9.30 28.42
CA GLU A 13 26.30 8.64 28.52
C GLU A 13 25.77 8.73 29.97
N GLY A 14 24.45 8.99 30.09
CA GLY A 14 23.77 9.13 31.38
C GLY A 14 23.84 10.52 32.04
N LYS A 15 24.64 11.45 31.55
CA LYS A 15 24.62 12.83 32.07
C LYS A 15 23.45 13.63 31.51
N LYS A 16 22.73 14.31 32.38
CA LYS A 16 21.54 15.13 31.99
C LYS A 16 21.90 16.47 31.35
N GLN A 17 23.12 16.94 31.44
CA GLN A 17 23.58 18.23 30.89
C GLN A 17 24.98 18.13 30.33
N GLY A 18 25.23 18.81 29.20
CA GLY A 18 26.52 18.85 28.56
C GLY A 18 26.71 20.01 27.59
N ILE A 19 27.74 19.91 26.78
CA ILE A 19 28.07 20.90 25.75
C ILE A 19 27.17 20.69 24.53
N CYS A 20 26.91 21.77 23.78
CA CYS A 20 26.20 21.66 22.51
C CYS A 20 27.18 21.41 21.37
N PRO A 21 27.01 20.36 20.58
CA PRO A 21 27.88 20.08 19.45
C PRO A 21 27.79 21.13 18.33
N ASN A 22 26.64 21.79 18.20
CA ASN A 22 26.43 22.80 17.17
C ASN A 22 27.08 24.15 17.49
N CYS A 23 26.85 24.70 18.68
CA CYS A 23 27.31 26.05 18.97
C CYS A 23 28.59 26.12 19.87
N SER A 24 29.00 25.04 20.52
CA SER A 24 30.14 25.07 21.40
C SER A 24 31.48 25.26 20.66
N PRO A 25 31.70 24.69 19.45
CA PRO A 25 32.93 24.92 18.69
C PRO A 25 33.17 26.39 18.32
N ASP A 26 32.08 27.10 17.99
CA ASP A 26 32.15 28.48 17.47
C ASP A 26 32.19 29.55 18.58
N ARG A 27 32.18 29.11 19.86
CA ARG A 27 32.22 30.03 21.01
C ARG A 27 33.63 30.48 21.30
N LYS A 28 33.72 31.62 22.00
CA LYS A 28 35.02 32.08 22.57
C LYS A 28 35.63 30.93 23.41
N PRO A 29 36.97 30.72 23.36
CA PRO A 29 37.62 29.55 23.99
C PRO A 29 37.20 29.29 25.45
N LYS A 30 37.01 30.34 26.24
CA LYS A 30 36.56 30.23 27.64
C LYS A 30 35.12 29.65 27.80
N ASN A 31 34.29 29.68 26.77
CA ASN A 31 32.90 29.25 26.80
C ASN A 31 32.62 27.96 26.02
N GLN A 32 33.63 27.38 25.35
CA GLN A 32 33.45 26.14 24.56
C GLN A 32 33.11 24.92 25.42
N LYS A 33 33.53 24.92 26.69
CA LYS A 33 33.25 23.85 27.66
C LYS A 33 31.98 24.11 28.52
N ALA A 34 31.23 25.19 28.24
CA ALA A 34 30.04 25.53 29.01
C ALA A 34 28.91 24.54 28.70
N LYS A 35 28.31 23.98 29.76
CA LYS A 35 27.17 23.07 29.66
C LYS A 35 25.92 23.87 29.28
N CYS A 36 25.62 23.94 27.99
CA CYS A 36 24.52 24.71 27.43
C CYS A 36 23.41 23.85 26.84
N ALA A 37 23.53 22.53 26.89
CA ALA A 37 22.51 21.60 26.40
C ALA A 37 22.04 20.65 27.50
N SER A 38 20.74 20.35 27.49
CA SER A 38 20.13 19.28 28.27
C SER A 38 20.03 18.02 27.42
N TYR A 39 20.24 16.85 28.01
CA TYR A 39 20.25 15.56 27.38
C TYR A 39 19.16 14.68 27.96
N ASP A 40 18.32 14.14 27.08
CA ASP A 40 17.33 13.11 27.37
C ASP A 40 17.79 11.80 26.69
N TRP A 41 18.48 10.97 27.47
CA TRP A 41 19.03 9.70 26.97
C TRP A 41 17.97 8.65 26.69
N GLU A 42 16.80 8.74 27.35
CA GLU A 42 15.68 7.84 27.09
C GLU A 42 15.05 8.12 25.72
N ARG A 43 14.93 9.40 25.37
CA ARG A 43 14.44 9.86 24.07
C ARG A 43 15.53 9.96 23.01
N GLY A 44 16.79 9.83 23.39
CA GLY A 44 17.91 9.99 22.49
C GLY A 44 18.08 11.40 21.93
N LEU A 45 17.63 12.43 22.67
CA LEU A 45 17.58 13.81 22.20
C LEU A 45 18.38 14.74 23.12
N GLY A 46 19.15 15.65 22.53
CA GLY A 46 19.77 16.77 23.20
C GLY A 46 19.18 18.10 22.71
N THR A 47 18.89 19.01 23.62
CA THR A 47 18.40 20.36 23.27
C THR A 47 19.30 21.42 23.86
N CYS A 48 19.82 22.30 23.02
CA CYS A 48 20.65 23.40 23.44
C CYS A 48 19.83 24.65 23.80
N HIS A 49 20.01 25.15 25.02
CA HIS A 49 19.35 26.37 25.50
C HIS A 49 19.99 27.66 25.00
N ASN A 50 21.17 27.58 24.33
CA ASN A 50 21.84 28.77 23.82
C ASN A 50 21.57 29.02 22.32
N CYS A 51 21.49 27.98 21.49
CA CYS A 51 21.24 28.11 20.06
C CYS A 51 19.89 27.49 19.63
N ASN A 52 19.12 26.98 20.59
CA ASN A 52 17.83 26.31 20.39
C ASN A 52 17.84 25.12 19.41
N THR A 53 19.03 24.55 19.16
CA THR A 53 19.15 23.39 18.27
C THR A 53 18.89 22.11 19.04
N THR A 54 18.07 21.25 18.47
CA THR A 54 17.87 19.88 18.93
C THR A 54 18.75 18.95 18.08
N PHE A 55 19.43 17.99 18.72
CA PHE A 55 20.30 17.03 18.08
C PHE A 55 20.12 15.64 18.69
N GLN A 56 20.48 14.59 17.93
CA GLN A 56 20.36 13.21 18.38
C GLN A 56 21.57 12.78 19.19
N LEU A 57 21.33 12.15 20.35
CA LEU A 57 22.38 11.62 21.24
C LEU A 57 22.79 10.19 20.88
N HIS A 58 21.92 9.44 20.25
CA HIS A 58 22.18 8.11 19.67
C HIS A 58 21.21 7.90 18.50
N THR A 59 21.57 7.02 17.58
CA THR A 59 20.65 6.53 16.58
C THR A 59 19.47 5.89 17.29
N TYR A 60 18.27 6.45 17.07
CA TYR A 60 17.04 5.88 17.60
C TYR A 60 16.84 4.52 16.92
N GLN A 61 17.29 3.46 17.58
CA GLN A 61 16.71 2.16 17.29
C GLN A 61 15.27 2.24 17.76
N ARG A 62 14.33 2.35 16.84
CA ARG A 62 12.90 2.17 17.13
C ARG A 62 12.77 0.82 17.86
N LYS A 63 12.69 0.84 19.18
CA LYS A 63 12.05 -0.24 19.91
C LYS A 63 10.58 -0.16 19.55
N GLY A 64 10.12 -0.99 18.61
CA GLY A 64 8.71 -1.09 18.35
C GLY A 64 8.25 -1.08 16.90
N ALA A 65 8.93 -1.73 16.00
CA ALA A 65 8.34 -2.74 15.14
C ALA A 65 9.14 -3.99 15.47
N SER A 66 8.53 -5.03 15.98
CA SER A 66 9.16 -6.34 15.93
C SER A 66 9.46 -6.53 14.45
N GLU A 67 10.75 -6.47 14.06
CA GLU A 67 11.16 -7.01 12.79
C GLU A 67 10.50 -8.39 12.77
N LYS A 68 9.70 -8.66 11.74
CA LYS A 68 9.14 -10.01 11.58
C LYS A 68 10.34 -10.93 11.64
N GLU A 69 10.48 -11.70 12.71
CA GLU A 69 11.50 -12.74 12.80
C GLU A 69 11.14 -13.78 11.75
N TYR A 70 11.82 -13.71 10.62
CA TYR A 70 11.69 -14.71 9.59
C TYR A 70 12.48 -15.96 9.95
N VAL A 71 11.89 -17.11 9.72
CA VAL A 71 12.59 -18.38 9.85
C VAL A 71 13.49 -18.56 8.63
N ARG A 72 14.79 -18.77 8.87
CA ARG A 72 15.75 -19.04 7.80
C ARG A 72 15.90 -20.55 7.60
N PRO A 73 15.85 -21.04 6.34
CA PRO A 73 16.24 -22.42 6.06
C PRO A 73 17.70 -22.63 6.50
N SER A 74 18.01 -23.79 7.08
CA SER A 74 19.40 -24.08 7.45
C SER A 74 20.26 -24.27 6.21
N ALA A 75 21.50 -23.75 6.24
CA ALA A 75 22.45 -23.85 5.12
C ALA A 75 22.84 -25.32 4.75
N LEU A 76 22.49 -26.28 5.57
CA LEU A 76 22.64 -27.72 5.32
C LEU A 76 21.80 -28.26 4.15
N HIS A 77 20.86 -27.46 3.61
CA HIS A 77 20.05 -27.81 2.45
C HIS A 77 20.60 -27.26 1.13
N VAL A 78 21.68 -26.49 1.15
CA VAL A 78 22.45 -26.18 -0.06
C VAL A 78 23.28 -27.42 -0.40
N VAL A 79 22.61 -28.39 -0.99
CA VAL A 79 23.25 -29.64 -1.40
C VAL A 79 24.04 -29.36 -2.66
N ASP A 80 25.21 -30.01 -2.75
CA ASP A 80 26.09 -30.07 -3.89
C ASP A 80 25.27 -30.24 -5.19
N PRO A 81 25.44 -29.37 -6.22
CA PRO A 81 24.72 -29.42 -7.48
C PRO A 81 24.79 -30.79 -8.22
N GLU A 82 25.78 -31.61 -7.94
CA GLU A 82 25.91 -32.96 -8.51
C GLU A 82 24.82 -33.95 -8.08
N GLN A 83 23.82 -33.56 -7.28
CA GLN A 83 22.84 -34.45 -6.65
C GLN A 83 21.44 -34.45 -7.24
N LEU A 84 21.20 -33.82 -8.40
CA LEU A 84 19.92 -34.05 -9.09
C LEU A 84 19.86 -35.50 -9.61
N GLY A 85 18.82 -36.21 -9.18
CA GLY A 85 18.58 -37.56 -9.67
C GLY A 85 18.38 -37.56 -11.20
N SER A 86 18.85 -38.60 -11.86
CA SER A 86 18.80 -38.72 -13.33
C SER A 86 17.41 -38.47 -13.94
N LYS A 87 16.33 -38.82 -13.20
CA LYS A 87 14.95 -38.60 -13.67
C LYS A 87 14.54 -37.14 -13.63
N VAL A 88 14.95 -36.40 -12.62
CA VAL A 88 14.65 -34.95 -12.49
C VAL A 88 15.42 -34.17 -13.54
N TYR A 89 16.70 -34.52 -13.76
CA TYR A 89 17.49 -33.90 -14.81
C TYR A 89 16.90 -34.16 -16.21
N GLU A 90 16.52 -35.41 -16.54
CA GLU A 90 15.88 -35.72 -17.83
C GLU A 90 14.58 -34.94 -18.01
N TRP A 91 13.82 -34.73 -16.94
CA TRP A 91 12.62 -33.87 -16.99
C TRP A 91 12.97 -32.42 -17.35
N PHE A 92 13.99 -31.81 -16.72
CA PHE A 92 14.43 -30.45 -17.07
C PHE A 92 14.95 -30.39 -18.53
N LYS A 93 15.63 -31.39 -18.98
CA LYS A 93 16.10 -31.49 -20.36
C LYS A 93 14.95 -31.49 -21.38
N THR A 94 13.82 -32.14 -21.07
CA THR A 94 12.60 -32.03 -21.91
C THR A 94 12.02 -30.60 -21.93
N ARG A 95 12.40 -29.77 -20.98
CA ARG A 95 12.03 -28.35 -20.88
C ARG A 95 13.07 -27.41 -21.48
N GLY A 96 14.11 -27.96 -22.15
CA GLY A 96 15.17 -27.19 -22.75
C GLY A 96 16.18 -26.60 -21.74
N ILE A 97 16.21 -27.10 -20.50
CA ILE A 97 17.08 -26.61 -19.43
C ILE A 97 18.28 -27.56 -19.25
N SER A 98 19.48 -26.99 -19.27
CA SER A 98 20.73 -27.72 -19.09
C SER A 98 21.10 -27.88 -17.61
N GLN A 99 21.98 -28.87 -17.31
CA GLN A 99 22.54 -29.06 -15.98
C GLN A 99 23.26 -27.81 -15.51
N LYS A 100 24.01 -27.15 -16.36
CA LYS A 100 24.73 -25.92 -16.06
C LYS A 100 23.79 -24.83 -15.48
N THR A 101 22.64 -24.63 -16.12
CA THR A 101 21.64 -23.66 -15.65
C THR A 101 21.08 -24.05 -14.30
N LEU A 102 20.82 -25.33 -14.05
CA LEU A 102 20.32 -25.81 -12.75
C LEU A 102 21.34 -25.56 -11.62
N ASP A 103 22.62 -25.81 -11.92
CA ASP A 103 23.71 -25.60 -10.97
C ASP A 103 23.90 -24.09 -10.65
N GLU A 104 23.97 -23.27 -11.71
CA GLU A 104 24.15 -21.82 -11.57
C GLU A 104 22.97 -21.12 -10.86
N LEU A 105 21.76 -21.67 -10.96
CA LEU A 105 20.56 -21.13 -10.31
C LEU A 105 20.15 -21.90 -9.06
N TYR A 106 21.03 -22.71 -8.51
CA TYR A 106 20.88 -23.40 -7.23
C TYR A 106 19.60 -24.25 -7.14
N VAL A 107 19.25 -24.96 -8.22
CA VAL A 107 18.13 -25.91 -8.21
C VAL A 107 18.60 -27.23 -7.62
N THR A 108 17.92 -27.71 -6.60
CA THR A 108 18.24 -28.96 -5.91
C THR A 108 17.04 -29.92 -5.86
N GLU A 109 17.27 -31.12 -5.40
CA GLU A 109 16.26 -32.17 -5.23
C GLU A 109 16.30 -32.69 -3.79
N GLY A 110 15.16 -33.01 -3.23
CA GLY A 110 15.10 -33.59 -1.88
C GLY A 110 13.69 -33.99 -1.47
N SER A 111 13.60 -34.75 -0.38
CA SER A 111 12.33 -35.18 0.18
C SER A 111 11.77 -34.10 1.09
N GLU A 112 10.50 -33.70 0.87
CA GLU A 112 9.83 -32.68 1.66
C GLU A 112 8.36 -33.05 1.91
N TYR A 113 7.85 -32.73 3.11
CA TYR A 113 6.44 -32.94 3.43
C TYR A 113 5.55 -31.97 2.66
N MET A 114 4.64 -32.51 1.85
CA MET A 114 3.70 -31.76 1.04
C MET A 114 2.29 -31.82 1.66
N PRO A 115 1.74 -30.70 2.15
CA PRO A 115 0.41 -30.67 2.78
C PRO A 115 -0.71 -31.17 1.86
N GLN A 116 -0.58 -30.95 0.55
CA GLN A 116 -1.57 -31.34 -0.45
C GLN A 116 -1.69 -32.86 -0.61
N THR A 117 -0.60 -33.60 -0.34
CA THR A 117 -0.59 -35.07 -0.41
C THR A 117 -0.58 -35.74 0.97
N GLY A 118 -0.35 -34.95 2.04
CA GLY A 118 -0.30 -35.43 3.41
C GLY A 118 0.91 -36.31 3.75
N LYS A 119 1.95 -36.32 2.93
CA LYS A 119 3.16 -37.15 3.13
C LYS A 119 4.41 -36.49 2.57
N ALA A 120 5.57 -37.06 2.87
CA ALA A 120 6.82 -36.67 2.24
C ALA A 120 6.84 -37.12 0.78
N GLU A 121 7.14 -36.18 -0.12
CA GLU A 121 7.28 -36.40 -1.57
C GLU A 121 8.70 -36.00 -2.00
N ASN A 122 9.17 -36.60 -3.09
CA ASN A 122 10.35 -36.08 -3.74
C ASN A 122 10.02 -34.77 -4.43
N THR A 123 10.82 -33.73 -4.19
CA THR A 123 10.54 -32.36 -4.64
C THR A 123 11.74 -31.76 -5.35
N ILE A 124 11.47 -30.97 -6.39
CA ILE A 124 12.39 -29.98 -6.92
C ILE A 124 12.37 -28.80 -5.95
N GLN A 125 13.55 -28.30 -5.61
CA GLN A 125 13.75 -27.23 -4.67
C GLN A 125 14.39 -26.04 -5.37
N PHE A 126 13.67 -24.94 -5.45
CA PHE A 126 14.20 -23.66 -5.92
C PHE A 126 14.70 -22.87 -4.71
N ASN A 127 15.99 -22.62 -4.65
CA ASN A 127 16.64 -21.96 -3.52
C ASN A 127 16.72 -20.43 -3.75
N TYR A 128 16.10 -19.67 -2.88
CA TYR A 128 16.04 -18.19 -2.92
C TYR A 128 17.18 -17.63 -2.10
N ILE A 129 18.16 -17.06 -2.77
CA ILE A 129 19.37 -16.52 -2.17
C ILE A 129 19.38 -15.00 -2.34
N MET A 130 19.65 -14.29 -1.26
CA MET A 130 19.81 -12.83 -1.25
C MET A 130 21.11 -12.47 -0.51
N GLY A 131 22.03 -11.79 -1.20
CA GLY A 131 23.43 -11.71 -0.74
C GLY A 131 24.03 -13.12 -0.71
N ASP A 132 24.59 -13.49 0.44
CA ASP A 132 25.21 -14.81 0.66
C ASP A 132 24.30 -15.74 1.50
N GLN A 133 23.04 -15.38 1.70
CA GLN A 133 22.14 -16.12 2.59
C GLN A 133 21.01 -16.80 1.83
N LEU A 134 20.73 -18.05 2.22
CA LEU A 134 19.54 -18.77 1.81
C LEU A 134 18.33 -18.21 2.58
N ILE A 135 17.45 -17.51 1.89
CA ILE A 135 16.32 -16.78 2.47
C ILE A 135 15.06 -17.66 2.51
N ASN A 136 14.80 -18.39 1.42
CA ASN A 136 13.59 -19.19 1.28
C ASN A 136 13.87 -20.39 0.37
N ILE A 137 12.98 -21.37 0.39
CA ILE A 137 12.97 -22.51 -0.53
C ILE A 137 11.55 -22.70 -1.04
N LYS A 138 11.38 -22.80 -2.36
CA LYS A 138 10.12 -23.22 -2.97
C LYS A 138 10.22 -24.65 -3.41
N TYR A 139 9.32 -25.47 -2.91
CA TYR A 139 9.24 -26.88 -3.18
C TYR A 139 8.17 -27.16 -4.23
N ARG A 140 8.49 -28.03 -5.19
CA ARG A 140 7.56 -28.51 -6.21
C ARG A 140 7.59 -30.02 -6.30
N ASP A 141 6.46 -30.68 -6.07
CA ASP A 141 6.33 -32.13 -6.25
C ASP A 141 6.02 -32.52 -7.72
N GLY A 142 6.00 -33.82 -7.99
CA GLY A 142 5.69 -34.35 -9.33
C GLY A 142 4.25 -34.08 -9.81
N ARG A 143 3.34 -33.66 -8.94
CA ARG A 143 1.93 -33.34 -9.24
C ARG A 143 1.68 -31.85 -9.44
N LYS A 144 2.74 -31.03 -9.49
CA LYS A 144 2.68 -29.56 -9.54
C LYS A 144 2.09 -28.92 -8.28
N ASN A 145 2.18 -29.56 -7.11
CA ASN A 145 1.89 -28.87 -5.87
C ASN A 145 3.12 -28.06 -5.45
N PHE A 146 2.87 -26.88 -4.91
CA PHE A 146 3.90 -25.95 -4.48
C PHE A 146 3.73 -25.61 -2.99
N LYS A 147 4.84 -25.39 -2.33
CA LYS A 147 4.88 -24.74 -1.01
C LYS A 147 6.17 -23.96 -0.83
N LEU A 148 6.14 -22.89 -0.06
CA LEU A 148 7.33 -22.18 0.42
C LEU A 148 7.75 -22.75 1.78
N TYR A 149 9.02 -22.52 2.15
CA TYR A 149 9.50 -22.85 3.49
C TYR A 149 8.70 -22.04 4.52
N LYS A 150 8.20 -22.73 5.55
CA LYS A 150 7.24 -22.15 6.50
C LYS A 150 7.88 -21.02 7.32
N GLY A 151 7.28 -19.84 7.29
CA GLY A 151 7.73 -18.67 8.06
C GLY A 151 8.94 -17.95 7.46
N ALA A 152 9.40 -18.34 6.26
CA ALA A 152 10.51 -17.68 5.59
C ALA A 152 10.07 -16.36 4.95
N GLU A 153 11.03 -15.45 4.83
CA GLU A 153 10.86 -14.20 4.12
C GLU A 153 10.57 -14.43 2.64
N LYS A 154 9.67 -13.67 2.06
CA LYS A 154 9.40 -13.71 0.65
C LYS A 154 10.29 -12.70 -0.07
N VAL A 155 11.04 -13.16 -1.03
CA VAL A 155 11.89 -12.35 -1.91
C VAL A 155 11.72 -12.86 -3.35
N PHE A 156 12.21 -12.14 -4.35
CA PHE A 156 12.27 -12.67 -5.71
C PHE A 156 13.27 -13.82 -5.81
N TYR A 157 12.93 -14.83 -6.60
CA TYR A 157 13.90 -15.84 -6.99
C TYR A 157 14.98 -15.21 -7.87
N ASN A 158 16.22 -15.60 -7.65
CA ASN A 158 17.41 -15.12 -8.37
C ASN A 158 17.65 -13.61 -8.23
N ILE A 159 17.26 -12.99 -7.11
CA ILE A 159 17.34 -11.52 -6.91
C ILE A 159 18.76 -10.96 -7.06
N ASN A 160 19.79 -11.72 -6.66
CA ASN A 160 21.17 -11.29 -6.79
C ASN A 160 21.61 -11.04 -8.24
N SER A 161 20.97 -11.69 -9.21
CA SER A 161 21.33 -11.60 -10.62
C SER A 161 21.13 -10.21 -11.23
N ILE A 162 20.31 -9.38 -10.62
CA ILE A 162 20.05 -8.02 -11.14
C ILE A 162 21.02 -6.97 -10.59
N VAL A 163 21.88 -7.35 -9.63
CA VAL A 163 22.87 -6.43 -9.06
C VAL A 163 23.93 -6.10 -10.13
N GLY A 164 24.20 -4.82 -10.33
CA GLY A 164 25.16 -4.32 -11.31
C GLY A 164 24.65 -4.27 -12.77
N TYR A 165 23.39 -4.60 -13.01
CA TYR A 165 22.72 -4.40 -14.29
C TYR A 165 21.80 -3.18 -14.23
N GLU A 166 21.81 -2.35 -15.26
CA GLU A 166 20.88 -1.21 -15.41
C GLU A 166 19.45 -1.67 -15.76
N TYR A 167 19.27 -2.93 -16.13
CA TYR A 167 17.96 -3.51 -16.45
C TYR A 167 17.77 -4.89 -15.83
N CYS A 168 16.52 -5.28 -15.65
CA CYS A 168 16.13 -6.60 -15.19
C CYS A 168 14.85 -7.09 -15.86
N ILE A 169 14.59 -8.40 -15.76
CA ILE A 169 13.39 -9.03 -16.29
C ILE A 169 12.63 -9.67 -15.13
N ILE A 170 11.33 -9.38 -15.01
CA ILE A 170 10.44 -9.99 -14.03
C ILE A 170 9.49 -10.95 -14.73
N VAL A 171 9.47 -12.20 -14.29
CA VAL A 171 8.59 -13.28 -14.76
C VAL A 171 7.79 -13.88 -13.61
N GLU A 172 6.81 -14.75 -13.90
CA GLU A 172 5.97 -15.34 -12.85
C GLU A 172 6.57 -16.58 -12.19
N GLY A 173 7.30 -17.39 -12.92
CA GLY A 173 7.76 -18.69 -12.46
C GLY A 173 9.28 -18.86 -12.48
N GLU A 174 9.77 -19.74 -11.61
CA GLU A 174 11.18 -20.10 -11.60
C GLU A 174 11.61 -20.77 -12.90
N MET A 175 10.69 -21.53 -13.54
CA MET A 175 10.94 -22.16 -14.83
C MET A 175 11.22 -21.16 -15.94
N ASP A 176 10.60 -19.99 -15.88
CA ASP A 176 10.82 -18.90 -16.84
C ASP A 176 12.17 -18.25 -16.64
N VAL A 177 12.60 -18.10 -15.38
CA VAL A 177 13.97 -17.66 -15.06
C VAL A 177 15.00 -18.63 -15.63
N LEU A 178 14.79 -19.94 -15.44
CA LEU A 178 15.67 -20.96 -16.03
C LEU A 178 15.70 -20.88 -17.57
N ALA A 179 14.54 -20.66 -18.19
CA ALA A 179 14.43 -20.55 -19.65
C ALA A 179 15.16 -19.30 -20.19
N LEU A 180 15.03 -18.17 -19.51
CA LEU A 180 15.73 -16.95 -19.87
C LEU A 180 17.24 -17.08 -19.67
N HIS A 181 17.67 -17.72 -18.60
CA HIS A 181 19.09 -18.03 -18.36
C HIS A 181 19.68 -18.91 -19.48
N GLU A 182 18.95 -19.94 -19.92
CA GLU A 182 19.33 -20.78 -21.08
C GLU A 182 19.43 -19.97 -22.38
N ALA A 183 18.62 -18.90 -22.52
CA ALA A 183 18.68 -17.99 -23.66
C ALA A 183 19.80 -16.93 -23.54
N GLY A 184 20.65 -17.02 -22.52
CA GLY A 184 21.75 -16.08 -22.29
C GLY A 184 21.35 -14.79 -21.60
N ILE A 185 20.21 -14.76 -20.89
CA ILE A 185 19.69 -13.62 -20.15
C ILE A 185 19.75 -13.94 -18.65
N PRO A 186 20.85 -13.63 -17.95
CA PRO A 186 21.06 -14.03 -16.56
C PRO A 186 20.30 -13.20 -15.54
N ASN A 187 19.95 -11.96 -15.88
CA ASN A 187 19.34 -10.96 -14.98
C ASN A 187 17.79 -11.02 -14.97
N ALA A 188 17.26 -12.24 -15.01
CA ALA A 188 15.84 -12.53 -14.86
C ALA A 188 15.54 -12.99 -13.42
N ILE A 189 14.43 -12.53 -12.88
CA ILE A 189 13.93 -12.85 -11.54
C ILE A 189 12.45 -13.26 -11.60
N SER A 190 11.99 -14.08 -10.68
CA SER A 190 10.56 -14.43 -10.62
C SER A 190 9.92 -14.15 -9.27
N VAL A 191 8.60 -13.95 -9.30
CA VAL A 191 7.79 -13.78 -8.10
C VAL A 191 7.62 -15.14 -7.37
N PRO A 192 7.64 -15.17 -6.02
CA PRO A 192 7.63 -16.43 -5.28
C PRO A 192 6.29 -17.17 -5.30
N ASN A 193 5.18 -16.46 -5.43
CA ASN A 193 3.83 -17.04 -5.27
C ASN A 193 3.03 -17.13 -6.58
N GLY A 194 3.60 -16.69 -7.71
CA GLY A 194 2.85 -16.47 -8.94
C GLY A 194 1.88 -15.30 -8.83
N ALA A 195 1.15 -15.02 -9.90
CA ALA A 195 0.12 -13.99 -9.94
C ALA A 195 -1.20 -14.50 -9.31
N THR A 196 -1.95 -13.59 -8.66
CA THR A 196 -3.30 -13.85 -8.15
C THR A 196 -4.19 -12.65 -8.40
N LEU A 197 -5.46 -12.88 -8.77
CA LEU A 197 -6.41 -11.84 -9.16
C LEU A 197 -6.68 -10.76 -8.08
N ASN A 198 -6.50 -11.09 -6.80
CA ASN A 198 -6.87 -10.22 -5.68
C ASN A 198 -5.69 -9.84 -4.77
N SER A 199 -4.45 -10.11 -5.18
CA SER A 199 -3.28 -9.88 -4.33
C SER A 199 -2.64 -8.52 -4.65
N ASN A 200 -3.05 -7.50 -3.94
CA ASN A 200 -2.30 -6.23 -3.88
C ASN A 200 -1.10 -6.33 -2.90
N ASN A 201 -0.88 -7.49 -2.31
CA ASN A 201 0.16 -7.70 -1.30
C ASN A 201 1.40 -8.35 -1.93
N LEU A 202 2.30 -7.51 -2.46
CA LEU A 202 3.58 -7.92 -3.00
C LEU A 202 4.67 -7.81 -1.91
N ASP A 203 4.54 -8.58 -0.82
CA ASP A 203 5.52 -8.57 0.30
C ASP A 203 6.96 -8.76 -0.21
N TYR A 204 7.16 -9.59 -1.22
CA TYR A 204 8.46 -9.83 -1.84
C TYR A 204 9.03 -8.59 -2.55
N LEU A 205 8.17 -7.74 -3.12
CA LEU A 205 8.59 -6.46 -3.69
C LEU A 205 8.91 -5.45 -2.59
N ASP A 206 8.11 -5.44 -1.50
CA ASP A 206 8.39 -4.61 -0.32
C ASP A 206 9.78 -4.91 0.25
N ASN A 207 10.15 -6.20 0.30
CA ASN A 207 11.42 -6.67 0.86
C ASN A 207 12.61 -6.46 -0.08
N CYS A 208 12.36 -6.28 -1.38
CA CYS A 208 13.40 -6.16 -2.41
C CYS A 208 13.39 -4.81 -3.14
N ILE A 209 12.63 -3.82 -2.68
CA ILE A 209 12.41 -2.58 -3.43
C ILE A 209 13.73 -1.84 -3.74
N ASP A 210 14.70 -1.90 -2.83
CA ASP A 210 15.98 -1.21 -2.97
C ASP A 210 16.82 -1.75 -4.15
N TYR A 211 16.58 -2.99 -4.59
CA TYR A 211 17.22 -3.60 -5.78
C TYR A 211 16.76 -2.98 -7.10
N PHE A 212 15.67 -2.21 -7.08
CA PHE A 212 15.08 -1.60 -8.28
C PHE A 212 15.34 -0.09 -8.38
N GLU A 213 15.95 0.53 -7.36
CA GLU A 213 16.14 1.99 -7.31
C GLU A 213 17.07 2.51 -8.42
N ASP A 214 18.02 1.70 -8.88
CA ASP A 214 19.02 2.03 -9.90
C ASP A 214 18.68 1.49 -11.30
N LYS A 215 17.48 0.92 -11.51
CA LYS A 215 17.10 0.31 -12.78
C LYS A 215 16.54 1.35 -13.76
N GLU A 216 17.18 1.45 -14.91
CA GLU A 216 16.72 2.28 -16.02
C GLU A 216 15.62 1.58 -16.85
N LYS A 217 15.62 0.23 -16.82
CA LYS A 217 14.66 -0.57 -17.58
C LYS A 217 14.26 -1.84 -16.81
N ILE A 218 12.95 -2.04 -16.65
CA ILE A 218 12.38 -3.24 -16.03
C ILE A 218 11.43 -3.90 -17.03
N ILE A 219 11.80 -5.06 -17.54
CA ILE A 219 10.99 -5.79 -18.52
C ILE A 219 10.05 -6.72 -17.75
N LEU A 220 8.76 -6.51 -17.91
CA LEU A 220 7.72 -7.37 -17.37
C LEU A 220 7.34 -8.39 -18.43
N ALA A 221 7.71 -9.64 -18.19
CA ALA A 221 7.46 -10.77 -19.09
C ALA A 221 6.63 -11.83 -18.33
N VAL A 222 5.48 -11.39 -17.82
CA VAL A 222 4.54 -12.20 -17.05
C VAL A 222 3.58 -12.96 -17.95
N ASP A 223 2.85 -13.93 -17.39
CA ASP A 223 1.86 -14.74 -18.13
C ASP A 223 0.78 -13.84 -18.76
N SER A 224 0.24 -14.25 -19.88
CA SER A 224 -0.78 -13.48 -20.62
C SER A 224 -2.19 -13.65 -20.07
N ASP A 225 -2.38 -14.43 -19.00
CA ASP A 225 -3.69 -14.62 -18.36
C ASP A 225 -4.09 -13.44 -17.46
N GLU A 226 -5.33 -13.46 -16.97
CA GLU A 226 -5.91 -12.39 -16.15
C GLU A 226 -5.09 -12.11 -14.87
N ALA A 227 -4.51 -13.15 -14.28
CA ALA A 227 -3.70 -13.02 -13.08
C ALA A 227 -2.35 -12.34 -13.38
N GLY A 228 -1.71 -12.71 -14.50
CA GLY A 228 -0.49 -12.08 -14.96
C GLY A 228 -0.68 -10.62 -15.35
N GLN A 229 -1.79 -10.27 -15.99
CA GLN A 229 -2.14 -8.87 -16.30
C GLN A 229 -2.37 -8.03 -15.02
N ALA A 230 -3.01 -8.62 -14.00
CA ALA A 230 -3.18 -7.95 -12.70
C ALA A 230 -1.82 -7.71 -12.01
N LEU A 231 -0.94 -8.70 -12.02
CA LEU A 231 0.43 -8.58 -11.52
C LEU A 231 1.23 -7.51 -12.29
N GLN A 232 1.16 -7.51 -13.62
CA GLN A 232 1.81 -6.52 -14.48
C GLN A 232 1.38 -5.11 -14.11
N SER A 233 0.07 -4.88 -14.01
CA SER A 233 -0.50 -3.57 -13.67
C SER A 233 -0.01 -3.07 -12.29
N GLU A 234 0.03 -3.96 -11.30
CA GLU A 234 0.51 -3.61 -9.96
C GLU A 234 2.03 -3.36 -9.93
N LEU A 235 2.82 -4.12 -10.68
CA LEU A 235 4.26 -3.88 -10.82
C LEU A 235 4.53 -2.53 -11.49
N VAL A 236 3.83 -2.21 -12.61
CA VAL A 236 3.92 -0.90 -13.28
C VAL A 236 3.56 0.23 -12.33
N ARG A 237 2.46 0.06 -11.58
CA ARG A 237 2.01 1.08 -10.61
C ARG A 237 3.06 1.36 -9.53
N ARG A 238 3.76 0.34 -9.07
CA ARG A 238 4.71 0.44 -7.95
C ARG A 238 6.12 0.81 -8.38
N LEU A 239 6.58 0.29 -9.52
CA LEU A 239 7.93 0.52 -10.03
C LEU A 239 8.01 1.81 -10.88
N GLY A 240 6.91 2.20 -11.51
CA GLY A 240 6.81 3.36 -12.38
C GLY A 240 6.75 2.96 -13.86
N ALA A 241 5.79 3.54 -14.59
CA ALA A 241 5.58 3.24 -16.00
C ALA A 241 6.77 3.68 -16.87
N GLU A 242 7.50 4.69 -16.42
CA GLU A 242 8.65 5.28 -17.11
C GLU A 242 9.85 4.32 -17.28
N VAL A 243 9.99 3.36 -16.37
CA VAL A 243 11.06 2.35 -16.41
C VAL A 243 10.56 0.97 -16.83
N CYS A 244 9.23 0.77 -16.90
CA CYS A 244 8.64 -0.52 -17.23
C CYS A 244 8.48 -0.74 -18.74
N TYR A 245 8.81 -1.93 -19.19
CA TYR A 245 8.66 -2.41 -20.56
C TYR A 245 7.91 -3.73 -20.56
N LEU A 246 7.14 -4.02 -21.60
CA LEU A 246 6.31 -5.19 -21.71
C LEU A 246 6.88 -6.14 -22.77
N ALA A 247 7.06 -7.41 -22.42
CA ALA A 247 7.33 -8.49 -23.34
C ALA A 247 6.21 -9.53 -23.25
N THR A 248 5.71 -9.97 -24.41
CA THR A 248 4.64 -10.97 -24.51
C THR A 248 5.15 -12.17 -25.31
N PHE A 249 4.58 -13.35 -25.10
CA PHE A 249 5.03 -14.59 -25.72
C PHE A 249 4.09 -15.08 -26.84
N ASP A 250 3.31 -14.17 -27.42
CA ASP A 250 2.37 -14.41 -28.55
C ASP A 250 1.47 -15.64 -28.34
N ASP A 251 1.85 -16.76 -29.01
CA ASP A 251 1.11 -18.02 -29.01
C ASP A 251 1.56 -19.01 -27.90
N CYS A 252 2.42 -18.55 -26.97
CA CYS A 252 2.90 -19.30 -25.82
C CYS A 252 2.42 -18.63 -24.52
N LYS A 253 2.20 -19.46 -23.50
CA LYS A 253 1.76 -18.96 -22.19
C LYS A 253 2.88 -18.22 -21.47
N ASP A 254 4.07 -18.77 -21.47
CA ASP A 254 5.21 -18.36 -20.66
C ASP A 254 6.55 -18.47 -21.42
N ALA A 255 7.63 -17.99 -20.82
CA ALA A 255 8.96 -18.01 -21.42
C ALA A 255 9.49 -19.41 -21.63
N ASN A 256 9.16 -20.39 -20.77
CA ASN A 256 9.63 -21.76 -20.93
C ASN A 256 8.96 -22.45 -22.12
N GLU A 257 7.66 -22.26 -22.30
CA GLU A 257 6.95 -22.77 -23.49
C GLU A 257 7.50 -22.14 -24.75
N TYR A 258 7.79 -20.85 -24.75
CA TYR A 258 8.38 -20.14 -25.88
C TYR A 258 9.78 -20.65 -26.22
N LEU A 259 10.62 -20.93 -25.20
CA LEU A 259 11.94 -21.55 -25.39
C LEU A 259 11.83 -22.89 -26.09
N ILE A 260 10.93 -23.77 -25.66
CA ILE A 260 10.73 -25.11 -26.22
C ILE A 260 10.29 -25.01 -27.68
N LYS A 261 9.39 -24.09 -27.98
CA LYS A 261 8.77 -23.99 -29.31
C LYS A 261 9.62 -23.25 -30.33
N HIS A 262 10.30 -22.19 -29.90
CA HIS A 262 10.97 -21.25 -30.80
C HIS A 262 12.51 -21.19 -30.65
N GLY A 263 13.05 -21.73 -29.56
CA GLY A 263 14.50 -21.77 -29.31
C GLY A 263 15.03 -20.52 -28.58
N LYS A 264 16.32 -20.60 -28.23
CA LYS A 264 17.01 -19.61 -27.37
C LYS A 264 17.11 -18.22 -28.03
N GLU A 265 17.48 -18.20 -29.29
CA GLU A 265 17.71 -16.97 -30.06
C GLU A 265 16.42 -16.14 -30.14
N LYS A 266 15.30 -16.79 -30.49
CA LYS A 266 14.01 -16.13 -30.60
C LYS A 266 13.48 -15.65 -29.25
N LEU A 267 13.74 -16.42 -28.18
CA LEU A 267 13.38 -15.97 -26.81
C LEU A 267 14.18 -14.73 -26.43
N SER A 268 15.48 -14.70 -26.75
CA SER A 268 16.31 -13.53 -26.51
C SER A 268 15.85 -12.29 -27.31
N GLU A 269 15.54 -12.49 -28.61
CA GLU A 269 14.97 -11.43 -29.46
C GLU A 269 13.65 -10.89 -28.91
N ARG A 270 12.82 -11.78 -28.34
CA ARG A 270 11.52 -11.38 -27.75
C ARG A 270 11.69 -10.45 -26.56
N ILE A 271 12.62 -10.75 -25.66
CA ILE A 271 12.92 -9.93 -24.49
C ILE A 271 13.58 -8.62 -24.88
N THR A 272 14.55 -8.65 -25.80
CA THR A 272 15.21 -7.43 -26.27
C THR A 272 14.26 -6.52 -27.02
N GLY A 273 13.26 -7.07 -27.72
CA GLY A 273 12.18 -6.37 -28.40
C GLY A 273 11.05 -5.86 -27.49
N ALA A 274 11.19 -5.94 -26.16
CA ALA A 274 10.20 -5.43 -25.21
C ALA A 274 9.87 -3.96 -25.49
N ARG A 275 8.57 -3.63 -25.46
CA ARG A 275 8.08 -2.29 -25.75
C ARG A 275 7.84 -1.53 -24.46
N PRO A 276 8.08 -0.20 -24.42
CA PRO A 276 7.74 0.59 -23.25
C PRO A 276 6.24 0.48 -22.96
N VAL A 277 5.87 0.58 -21.70
CA VAL A 277 4.46 0.78 -21.32
C VAL A 277 3.90 1.94 -22.15
N PRO A 278 2.66 1.85 -22.68
CA PRO A 278 2.09 2.91 -23.52
C PRO A 278 2.27 4.30 -22.92
N LEU A 279 2.46 5.29 -23.79
CA LEU A 279 2.71 6.69 -23.38
C LEU A 279 1.73 7.14 -22.31
N GLU A 280 2.23 7.66 -21.20
CA GLU A 280 1.39 8.27 -20.17
C GLU A 280 0.45 9.31 -20.82
N ASN A 281 -0.83 9.21 -20.49
CA ASN A 281 -1.88 10.13 -20.93
C ASN A 281 -2.25 10.10 -22.44
N VAL A 282 -1.80 9.11 -23.21
CA VAL A 282 -2.25 8.89 -24.58
C VAL A 282 -2.84 7.49 -24.68
N THR A 283 -4.14 7.40 -24.84
CA THR A 283 -4.86 6.15 -25.00
C THR A 283 -5.47 6.10 -26.39
N THR A 284 -5.09 5.10 -27.17
CA THR A 284 -5.75 4.83 -28.46
C THR A 284 -6.91 3.87 -28.25
N PHE A 285 -7.85 3.80 -29.20
CA PHE A 285 -8.96 2.84 -29.11
C PHE A 285 -8.46 1.39 -28.99
N ARG A 286 -7.35 1.06 -29.66
CA ARG A 286 -6.74 -0.28 -29.59
C ARG A 286 -6.21 -0.62 -28.20
N ASP A 287 -5.77 0.37 -27.44
CA ASP A 287 -5.25 0.18 -26.07
C ASP A 287 -6.36 -0.16 -25.09
N ILE A 288 -7.61 0.15 -25.43
CA ILE A 288 -8.80 -0.06 -24.58
C ILE A 288 -9.89 -0.88 -25.28
N GLU A 289 -9.58 -1.52 -26.41
CA GLU A 289 -10.57 -2.26 -27.22
C GLU A 289 -11.18 -3.43 -26.43
N ASP A 290 -10.35 -4.10 -25.62
CA ASP A 290 -10.81 -5.21 -24.78
C ASP A 290 -11.75 -4.73 -23.67
N GLU A 291 -11.42 -3.62 -23.01
CA GLU A 291 -12.27 -3.01 -21.99
C GLU A 291 -13.59 -2.50 -22.58
N VAL A 292 -13.53 -1.89 -23.76
CA VAL A 292 -14.75 -1.45 -24.47
C VAL A 292 -15.60 -2.65 -24.89
N THR A 293 -14.96 -3.71 -25.35
CA THR A 293 -15.66 -4.96 -25.73
C THR A 293 -16.31 -5.62 -24.51
N ASP A 294 -15.60 -5.70 -23.39
CA ASP A 294 -16.13 -6.19 -22.12
C ASP A 294 -17.32 -5.34 -21.64
N PHE A 295 -17.16 -4.01 -21.71
CA PHE A 295 -18.24 -3.08 -21.39
C PHE A 295 -19.49 -3.27 -22.26
N VAL A 296 -19.32 -3.46 -23.57
CA VAL A 296 -20.45 -3.69 -24.50
C VAL A 296 -21.15 -5.00 -24.20
N ARG A 297 -20.41 -6.04 -23.78
CA ARG A 297 -20.97 -7.37 -23.48
C ARG A 297 -21.62 -7.44 -22.11
N ASN A 298 -21.00 -6.87 -21.10
CA ASN A 298 -21.31 -7.10 -19.69
C ASN A 298 -21.86 -5.86 -18.96
N GLY A 299 -21.86 -4.69 -19.62
CA GLY A 299 -22.25 -3.42 -19.02
C GLY A 299 -21.20 -2.85 -18.06
N PHE A 300 -21.63 -1.92 -17.20
CA PHE A 300 -20.75 -1.29 -16.22
C PHE A 300 -20.21 -2.29 -15.19
N LYS A 301 -18.90 -2.28 -14.97
CA LYS A 301 -18.32 -2.96 -13.81
C LYS A 301 -18.85 -2.31 -12.54
N LYS A 302 -19.21 -3.13 -11.56
CA LYS A 302 -19.57 -2.62 -10.22
C LYS A 302 -18.35 -1.92 -9.62
N GLY A 303 -18.59 -0.78 -8.98
CA GLY A 303 -17.57 -0.10 -8.18
C GLY A 303 -17.21 -0.91 -6.93
N TYR A 304 -16.11 -0.51 -6.30
CA TYR A 304 -15.71 -1.08 -5.02
C TYR A 304 -16.67 -0.65 -3.90
N GLN A 305 -17.04 -1.59 -3.05
CA GLN A 305 -18.04 -1.46 -1.98
C GLN A 305 -17.38 -1.59 -0.61
N VAL A 306 -17.93 -0.91 0.39
CA VAL A 306 -17.35 -0.87 1.74
C VAL A 306 -17.81 -2.00 2.67
N GLY A 307 -18.82 -2.77 2.29
CA GLY A 307 -19.40 -3.83 3.12
C GLY A 307 -20.47 -3.33 4.10
N LEU A 308 -21.06 -2.16 3.83
CA LEU A 308 -22.23 -1.64 4.54
C LEU A 308 -23.45 -1.73 3.62
N SER A 309 -24.29 -2.75 3.79
CA SER A 309 -25.32 -3.14 2.82
C SER A 309 -26.19 -1.97 2.33
N ASN A 310 -26.75 -1.18 3.24
CA ASN A 310 -27.58 -0.02 2.89
C ASN A 310 -26.82 1.14 2.23
N PHE A 311 -25.50 1.23 2.42
CA PHE A 311 -24.67 2.22 1.76
C PHE A 311 -24.13 1.71 0.42
N ASP A 312 -23.80 0.44 0.34
CA ASP A 312 -23.33 -0.22 -0.88
C ASP A 312 -24.41 -0.29 -1.95
N ASP A 313 -25.69 -0.22 -1.57
CA ASP A 313 -26.83 -0.13 -2.49
C ASP A 313 -26.90 1.23 -3.19
N ILE A 314 -26.39 2.29 -2.55
CA ILE A 314 -26.50 3.68 -3.04
C ILE A 314 -25.18 4.29 -3.45
N PHE A 315 -24.04 3.63 -3.15
CA PHE A 315 -22.72 4.18 -3.42
C PHE A 315 -21.66 3.10 -3.60
N SER A 316 -20.84 3.29 -4.61
CA SER A 316 -19.59 2.55 -4.82
C SER A 316 -18.57 3.50 -5.48
N THR A 317 -17.32 3.08 -5.62
CA THR A 317 -16.27 3.94 -6.17
C THR A 317 -15.26 3.16 -7.01
N TYR A 318 -14.47 3.86 -7.81
CA TYR A 318 -13.27 3.34 -8.45
C TYR A 318 -12.02 3.91 -7.78
N THR A 319 -10.87 3.30 -8.01
CA THR A 319 -9.55 3.90 -7.72
C THR A 319 -9.24 5.01 -8.74
N GLY A 320 -8.17 5.77 -8.53
CA GLY A 320 -7.85 6.93 -9.38
C GLY A 320 -8.76 8.14 -9.15
N GLN A 321 -9.58 8.13 -8.11
CA GLN A 321 -10.59 9.14 -7.79
C GLN A 321 -10.39 9.71 -6.39
N PHE A 322 -11.08 10.79 -6.07
CA PHE A 322 -11.17 11.27 -4.70
C PHE A 322 -12.61 11.54 -4.25
N ILE A 323 -12.83 11.36 -2.96
CA ILE A 323 -14.11 11.56 -2.28
C ILE A 323 -13.96 12.72 -1.31
N THR A 324 -14.83 13.71 -1.42
CA THR A 324 -14.96 14.78 -0.42
C THR A 324 -16.00 14.37 0.62
N VAL A 325 -15.59 14.31 1.91
CA VAL A 325 -16.48 14.00 3.01
C VAL A 325 -16.69 15.25 3.85
N THR A 326 -17.93 15.70 3.97
CA THR A 326 -18.29 16.90 4.72
C THR A 326 -19.36 16.65 5.78
N GLY A 327 -19.63 17.63 6.60
CA GLY A 327 -20.60 17.62 7.71
C GLY A 327 -20.17 18.55 8.83
N ILE A 328 -21.09 18.91 9.71
CA ILE A 328 -20.81 19.77 10.85
C ILE A 328 -19.73 19.17 11.78
N PRO A 329 -19.02 19.97 12.58
CA PRO A 329 -18.13 19.43 13.60
C PRO A 329 -18.82 18.39 14.48
N SER A 330 -18.08 17.35 14.88
CA SER A 330 -18.57 16.22 15.70
C SER A 330 -19.67 15.35 15.08
N SER A 331 -19.94 15.45 13.76
CA SER A 331 -20.92 14.60 13.08
C SER A 331 -20.44 13.15 12.83
N GLY A 332 -19.16 12.85 13.08
CA GLY A 332 -18.61 11.50 12.88
C GLY A 332 -17.95 11.26 11.52
N LYS A 333 -17.58 12.34 10.78
CA LYS A 333 -16.92 12.24 9.45
C LYS A 333 -15.70 11.32 9.45
N SER A 334 -14.73 11.62 10.32
CA SER A 334 -13.49 10.83 10.42
C SER A 334 -13.76 9.37 10.78
N ASP A 335 -14.67 9.12 11.73
CA ASP A 335 -15.05 7.76 12.11
C ASP A 335 -15.76 7.01 10.96
N PHE A 336 -16.53 7.73 10.11
CA PHE A 336 -17.17 7.13 8.93
C PHE A 336 -16.14 6.81 7.83
N VAL A 337 -15.16 7.70 7.59
CA VAL A 337 -14.04 7.42 6.69
C VAL A 337 -13.23 6.23 7.20
N ASP A 338 -12.94 6.15 8.50
CA ASP A 338 -12.29 4.99 9.12
C ASP A 338 -13.08 3.70 8.86
N GLN A 339 -14.40 3.75 8.94
CA GLN A 339 -15.26 2.60 8.62
C GLN A 339 -15.15 2.21 7.16
N MET A 340 -15.17 3.18 6.25
CA MET A 340 -15.04 2.90 4.82
C MET A 340 -13.69 2.24 4.49
N VAL A 341 -12.58 2.76 5.00
CA VAL A 341 -11.25 2.18 4.70
C VAL A 341 -11.04 0.81 5.34
N VAL A 342 -11.61 0.57 6.53
CA VAL A 342 -11.63 -0.78 7.14
C VAL A 342 -12.46 -1.74 6.27
N GLY A 343 -13.58 -1.27 5.73
CA GLY A 343 -14.39 -2.04 4.79
C GLY A 343 -13.66 -2.39 3.50
N TYR A 344 -13.01 -1.43 2.85
CA TYR A 344 -12.19 -1.68 1.67
C TYR A 344 -11.02 -2.62 1.96
N ASN A 345 -10.39 -2.48 3.13
CA ASN A 345 -9.34 -3.41 3.53
C ASN A 345 -9.87 -4.84 3.70
N ARG A 346 -11.03 -5.00 4.34
CA ARG A 346 -11.67 -6.31 4.55
C ARG A 346 -12.06 -6.98 3.24
N ASN A 347 -12.68 -6.22 2.33
CA ASN A 347 -13.23 -6.76 1.09
C ASN A 347 -12.17 -6.97 -0.01
N TYR A 348 -11.12 -6.11 -0.05
CA TYR A 348 -10.17 -6.07 -1.16
C TYR A 348 -8.70 -6.05 -0.71
N GLY A 349 -8.41 -6.13 0.58
CA GLY A 349 -7.04 -6.08 1.10
C GLY A 349 -6.36 -4.70 0.94
N TRP A 350 -7.12 -3.63 0.71
CA TRP A 350 -6.55 -2.30 0.47
C TRP A 350 -5.88 -1.74 1.71
N LYS A 351 -4.63 -1.37 1.56
CA LYS A 351 -3.85 -0.71 2.60
C LYS A 351 -4.10 0.80 2.56
N THR A 352 -4.11 1.44 3.72
CA THR A 352 -4.47 2.86 3.86
C THR A 352 -3.38 3.65 4.56
N ALA A 353 -3.06 4.84 4.03
CA ALA A 353 -2.27 5.86 4.71
C ALA A 353 -3.17 7.00 5.20
N PHE A 354 -2.86 7.52 6.39
CA PHE A 354 -3.60 8.61 7.04
C PHE A 354 -2.69 9.80 7.29
N ALA A 355 -3.01 10.93 6.69
CA ALA A 355 -2.48 12.24 7.03
C ALA A 355 -3.54 12.97 7.87
N SER A 356 -3.52 12.74 9.19
CA SER A 356 -4.58 13.19 10.11
C SER A 356 -4.02 13.94 11.30
N PRO A 357 -3.59 15.20 11.13
CA PRO A 357 -3.01 16.00 12.22
C PRO A 357 -3.95 16.26 13.40
N GLU A 358 -5.26 16.11 13.25
CA GLU A 358 -6.23 16.22 14.35
C GLU A 358 -6.37 14.92 15.16
N ASN A 359 -5.98 13.78 14.60
CA ASN A 359 -5.99 12.49 15.28
C ASN A 359 -4.69 12.26 16.10
N ALA A 360 -4.26 13.27 16.83
CA ALA A 360 -3.13 13.21 17.75
C ALA A 360 -3.61 13.03 19.20
N PRO A 361 -2.93 12.21 20.00
CA PRO A 361 -1.78 11.37 19.65
C PRO A 361 -2.19 10.15 18.80
N THR A 362 -1.29 9.73 17.90
CA THR A 362 -1.52 8.69 16.87
C THR A 362 -2.06 7.36 17.42
N TYR A 363 -1.67 6.97 18.64
CA TYR A 363 -2.15 5.72 19.25
C TYR A 363 -3.68 5.70 19.48
N LEU A 364 -4.31 6.86 19.66
CA LEU A 364 -5.78 6.93 19.81
C LEU A 364 -6.49 6.59 18.49
N HIS A 365 -5.95 7.08 17.38
CA HIS A 365 -6.48 6.72 16.06
C HIS A 365 -6.21 5.26 15.72
N ALA A 366 -4.99 4.78 15.97
CA ALA A 366 -4.64 3.36 15.80
C ALA A 366 -5.57 2.44 16.61
N HIS A 367 -5.90 2.83 17.85
CA HIS A 367 -6.86 2.11 18.68
C HIS A 367 -8.28 2.12 18.08
N LYS A 368 -8.74 3.23 17.49
CA LYS A 368 -10.04 3.27 16.80
C LYS A 368 -10.09 2.27 15.63
N LEU A 369 -9.06 2.25 14.77
CA LEU A 369 -8.94 1.32 13.65
C LEU A 369 -8.88 -0.13 14.15
N MET A 370 -8.10 -0.39 15.20
CA MET A 370 -8.04 -1.70 15.84
C MET A 370 -9.41 -2.17 16.32
N ARG A 371 -10.20 -1.32 16.98
CA ARG A 371 -11.55 -1.65 17.45
C ARG A 371 -12.50 -2.01 16.31
N LYS A 372 -12.45 -1.25 15.21
CA LYS A 372 -13.26 -1.52 14.02
C LYS A 372 -12.85 -2.84 13.35
N THR A 373 -11.57 -3.15 13.31
CA THR A 373 -11.05 -4.42 12.79
C THR A 373 -11.39 -5.59 13.72
N TRP A 374 -11.34 -5.37 15.02
CA TRP A 374 -11.70 -6.37 16.06
C TRP A 374 -13.22 -6.64 16.12
N GLU A 375 -14.02 -5.67 15.66
CA GLU A 375 -15.48 -5.61 15.83
C GLU A 375 -15.90 -5.62 17.32
N GLY A 376 -15.15 -4.93 18.15
CA GLY A 376 -15.39 -4.85 19.59
C GLY A 376 -14.38 -4.00 20.34
N MET A 377 -14.42 -4.08 21.65
CA MET A 377 -13.49 -3.40 22.55
C MET A 377 -12.54 -4.40 23.18
N PRO A 378 -11.25 -4.41 22.77
CA PRO A 378 -10.26 -5.24 23.44
C PRO A 378 -10.07 -4.81 24.89
N THR A 379 -9.80 -5.76 25.78
CA THR A 379 -9.59 -5.55 27.22
C THR A 379 -8.14 -5.86 27.59
N ALA A 380 -7.73 -5.50 28.80
CA ALA A 380 -6.39 -5.84 29.27
C ALA A 380 -6.11 -7.37 29.28
N ALA A 381 -7.14 -8.20 29.40
CA ALA A 381 -7.01 -9.66 29.36
C ALA A 381 -6.74 -10.19 27.94
N ASP A 382 -7.06 -9.43 26.92
CA ASP A 382 -6.83 -9.82 25.52
C ASP A 382 -5.38 -9.58 25.07
N ILE A 383 -4.64 -8.71 25.78
CA ILE A 383 -3.29 -8.30 25.43
C ILE A 383 -2.36 -9.53 25.40
N HIS A 384 -1.61 -9.67 24.31
CA HIS A 384 -0.73 -10.81 24.01
C HIS A 384 -1.44 -12.16 23.74
N GLY A 385 -2.78 -12.19 23.72
CA GLY A 385 -3.53 -13.35 23.22
C GLY A 385 -3.45 -13.46 21.69
N ASP A 386 -3.78 -14.65 21.16
CA ASP A 386 -3.69 -14.94 19.71
C ASP A 386 -4.48 -13.94 18.86
N LYS A 387 -5.69 -13.59 19.27
CA LYS A 387 -6.52 -12.62 18.55
C LYS A 387 -5.91 -11.23 18.59
N TRP A 388 -5.32 -10.81 19.73
CA TRP A 388 -4.61 -9.54 19.84
C TRP A 388 -3.45 -9.47 18.86
N ASN A 389 -2.59 -10.49 18.84
CA ASN A 389 -1.44 -10.54 17.97
C ASN A 389 -1.85 -10.51 16.49
N GLN A 390 -2.85 -11.31 16.10
CA GLN A 390 -3.37 -11.31 14.73
C GLN A 390 -3.90 -9.94 14.29
N ILE A 391 -4.68 -9.26 15.14
CA ILE A 391 -5.24 -7.94 14.80
C ILE A 391 -4.17 -6.86 14.84
N ALA A 392 -3.23 -6.92 15.77
CA ALA A 392 -2.10 -6.00 15.83
C ALA A 392 -1.22 -6.10 14.57
N ASP A 393 -0.88 -7.32 14.14
CA ASP A 393 -0.15 -7.60 12.90
C ASP A 393 -0.92 -7.12 11.67
N HIS A 394 -2.23 -7.36 11.66
CA HIS A 394 -3.10 -6.85 10.61
C HIS A 394 -3.07 -5.32 10.53
N CYS A 395 -3.26 -4.62 11.65
CA CYS A 395 -3.22 -3.17 11.69
C CYS A 395 -1.85 -2.62 11.27
N ASN A 396 -0.77 -3.23 11.75
CA ASN A 396 0.60 -2.85 11.39
C ASN A 396 0.90 -3.00 9.89
N SER A 397 0.32 -4.01 9.27
CA SER A 397 0.54 -4.31 7.84
C SER A 397 -0.33 -3.47 6.91
N ASN A 398 -1.44 -2.88 7.40
CA ASN A 398 -2.46 -2.28 6.54
C ASN A 398 -2.75 -0.79 6.80
N TYR A 399 -2.42 -0.25 8.00
CA TYR A 399 -2.75 1.13 8.36
C TYR A 399 -1.49 1.92 8.70
N PHE A 400 -1.18 2.95 7.91
CA PHE A 400 0.04 3.73 8.02
C PHE A 400 -0.29 5.17 8.39
N HIS A 401 0.27 5.69 9.48
CA HIS A 401 0.09 7.07 9.89
C HIS A 401 1.27 7.90 9.37
N ILE A 402 0.95 8.92 8.58
CA ILE A 402 1.90 9.94 8.16
C ILE A 402 1.96 10.95 9.29
N ASP A 403 3.04 10.92 10.05
CA ASP A 403 3.28 11.83 11.18
C ASP A 403 4.44 12.78 10.85
N MET A 404 4.15 14.08 10.84
CA MET A 404 5.07 15.14 10.43
C MET A 404 4.98 16.32 11.39
N GLU A 405 6.10 17.02 11.60
CA GLU A 405 6.09 18.28 12.37
C GLU A 405 5.25 19.35 11.66
N ARG A 406 5.28 19.34 10.32
CA ARG A 406 4.54 20.30 9.48
C ARG A 406 3.89 19.57 8.30
N TYR A 407 2.58 19.73 8.19
CA TYR A 407 1.80 19.14 7.11
C TYR A 407 1.59 20.14 5.97
N THR A 408 2.22 19.90 4.83
CA THR A 408 1.87 20.53 3.54
C THR A 408 1.28 19.49 2.61
N LEU A 409 0.46 19.91 1.65
CA LEU A 409 -0.09 18.96 0.67
C LEU A 409 1.03 18.23 -0.08
N GLU A 410 2.04 18.98 -0.53
CA GLU A 410 3.17 18.41 -1.26
C GLU A 410 3.91 17.34 -0.44
N SER A 411 4.18 17.62 0.85
CA SER A 411 4.85 16.67 1.72
C SER A 411 4.01 15.42 1.98
N VAL A 412 2.69 15.57 2.11
CA VAL A 412 1.74 14.45 2.28
C VAL A 412 1.69 13.59 1.01
N LEU A 413 1.54 14.22 -0.16
CA LEU A 413 1.49 13.48 -1.43
C LEU A 413 2.82 12.78 -1.74
N ARG A 414 3.97 13.41 -1.45
CA ARG A 414 5.29 12.77 -1.56
C ARG A 414 5.39 11.53 -0.66
N LYS A 415 4.96 11.63 0.60
CA LYS A 415 4.93 10.49 1.54
C LYS A 415 3.91 9.43 1.10
N GLY A 416 2.77 9.86 0.57
CA GLY A 416 1.80 8.97 -0.06
C GLY A 416 2.41 8.17 -1.21
N ALA A 417 3.13 8.83 -2.11
CA ALA A 417 3.83 8.17 -3.22
C ALA A 417 4.89 7.17 -2.74
N GLU A 418 5.66 7.52 -1.70
CA GLU A 418 6.60 6.59 -1.07
C GLU A 418 5.87 5.35 -0.51
N LEU A 419 4.73 5.56 0.19
CA LEU A 419 3.93 4.46 0.73
C LEU A 419 3.24 3.63 -0.36
N VAL A 420 2.86 4.23 -1.49
CA VAL A 420 2.42 3.46 -2.67
C VAL A 420 3.54 2.53 -3.13
N LYS A 421 4.73 3.06 -3.37
CA LYS A 421 5.87 2.29 -3.87
C LYS A 421 6.31 1.20 -2.89
N ARG A 422 6.49 1.55 -1.60
CA ARG A 422 7.05 0.65 -0.58
C ARG A 422 6.04 -0.27 0.09
N LYS A 423 4.77 0.13 0.19
CA LYS A 423 3.73 -0.61 0.94
C LYS A 423 2.49 -0.97 0.13
N GLY A 424 2.37 -0.44 -1.07
CA GLY A 424 1.25 -0.73 -1.95
C GLY A 424 -0.08 -0.17 -1.45
N ILE A 425 -0.09 1.00 -0.78
CA ILE A 425 -1.36 1.59 -0.33
C ILE A 425 -2.30 1.84 -1.51
N LYS A 426 -3.58 1.61 -1.30
CA LYS A 426 -4.68 1.90 -2.24
C LYS A 426 -5.60 3.02 -1.74
N CYS A 427 -5.50 3.42 -0.49
CA CYS A 427 -6.23 4.56 0.06
C CYS A 427 -5.27 5.57 0.70
N LEU A 428 -5.56 6.87 0.51
CA LEU A 428 -4.93 7.98 1.24
C LEU A 428 -6.03 8.84 1.86
N VAL A 429 -5.96 9.04 3.18
CA VAL A 429 -6.90 9.89 3.92
C VAL A 429 -6.23 11.20 4.31
N ILE A 430 -6.85 12.33 3.95
CA ILE A 430 -6.48 13.70 4.30
C ILE A 430 -7.55 14.23 5.25
N ASP A 431 -7.24 14.33 6.56
CA ASP A 431 -8.22 14.68 7.59
C ASP A 431 -7.65 15.63 8.67
N PRO A 432 -8.06 16.90 8.68
CA PRO A 432 -8.88 17.57 7.67
C PRO A 432 -8.05 18.41 6.68
N PHE A 433 -8.67 18.76 5.55
CA PHE A 433 -8.12 19.66 4.53
C PHE A 433 -7.53 20.97 5.10
N ASN A 434 -8.22 21.61 6.04
CA ASN A 434 -7.83 22.92 6.54
C ASN A 434 -6.58 22.92 7.44
N LYS A 435 -6.08 21.76 7.84
CA LYS A 435 -4.82 21.58 8.60
C LYS A 435 -3.63 21.20 7.72
N ILE A 436 -3.89 20.82 6.48
CA ILE A 436 -2.86 20.39 5.53
C ILE A 436 -2.81 21.41 4.39
N ARG A 437 -2.01 22.47 4.60
CA ARG A 437 -1.93 23.62 3.68
C ARG A 437 -0.48 23.96 3.35
N ASP A 438 -0.26 24.39 2.13
CA ASP A 438 0.97 25.05 1.74
C ASP A 438 0.98 26.48 2.34
N ILE A 439 2.05 26.84 3.04
CA ILE A 439 2.09 28.06 3.88
C ILE A 439 2.18 29.34 3.07
N ASP A 440 2.70 29.24 1.84
CA ASP A 440 2.94 30.41 0.98
C ASP A 440 1.67 30.89 0.24
N CYS A 441 0.52 30.27 0.51
CA CYS A 441 -0.72 30.69 -0.08
C CYS A 441 -1.25 31.95 0.60
N LYS A 442 -1.00 33.10 -0.01
CA LYS A 442 -1.68 34.36 0.36
C LYS A 442 -3.18 34.16 0.14
N THR A 443 -3.95 34.50 1.15
CA THR A 443 -5.38 34.22 1.28
C THR A 443 -6.29 35.02 0.33
N GLU A 444 -5.74 35.67 -0.68
CA GLU A 444 -6.51 36.57 -1.55
C GLU A 444 -7.36 35.87 -2.60
N ASP A 445 -7.05 34.61 -2.93
CA ASP A 445 -7.86 33.81 -3.86
C ASP A 445 -8.09 32.37 -3.35
N VAL A 446 -9.04 32.21 -2.46
CA VAL A 446 -9.37 30.91 -1.86
C VAL A 446 -9.86 29.91 -2.90
N ASN A 447 -10.58 30.36 -3.92
CA ASN A 447 -11.12 29.47 -4.95
C ASN A 447 -9.98 28.92 -5.81
N ARG A 448 -9.09 29.77 -6.29
CA ARG A 448 -7.92 29.35 -7.04
C ARG A 448 -7.05 28.35 -6.26
N TYR A 449 -6.78 28.66 -4.99
CA TYR A 449 -6.04 27.75 -4.12
C TYR A 449 -6.74 26.40 -3.98
N THR A 450 -8.06 26.39 -3.78
CA THR A 450 -8.84 25.15 -3.68
C THR A 450 -8.76 24.35 -4.96
N MET A 451 -8.88 24.96 -6.13
CA MET A 451 -8.74 24.28 -7.41
C MET A 451 -7.34 23.66 -7.60
N GLU A 452 -6.27 24.43 -7.34
CA GLU A 452 -4.90 23.93 -7.42
C GLU A 452 -4.67 22.74 -6.47
N TYR A 453 -5.21 22.82 -5.24
CA TYR A 453 -5.13 21.77 -4.26
C TYR A 453 -5.82 20.48 -4.73
N LEU A 454 -7.07 20.60 -5.19
CA LEU A 454 -7.85 19.46 -5.66
C LEU A 454 -7.27 18.86 -6.96
N THR A 455 -6.73 19.68 -7.84
CA THR A 455 -6.04 19.22 -9.07
C THR A 455 -4.79 18.40 -8.74
N LYS A 456 -3.99 18.82 -7.75
CA LYS A 456 -2.82 18.02 -7.29
C LYS A 456 -3.25 16.67 -6.75
N ILE A 457 -4.35 16.62 -6.00
CA ILE A 457 -4.90 15.36 -5.45
C ILE A 457 -5.43 14.46 -6.56
N GLU A 458 -6.17 15.02 -7.51
CA GLU A 458 -6.69 14.28 -8.67
C GLU A 458 -5.55 13.66 -9.49
N THR A 459 -4.52 14.46 -9.75
CA THR A 459 -3.31 14.00 -10.47
C THR A 459 -2.62 12.86 -9.72
N PHE A 460 -2.48 12.99 -8.40
CA PHE A 460 -1.91 11.95 -7.55
C PHE A 460 -2.77 10.68 -7.57
N ALA A 461 -4.08 10.82 -7.40
CA ALA A 461 -5.01 9.69 -7.39
C ALA A 461 -4.94 8.88 -8.69
N LYS A 462 -4.96 9.58 -9.84
CA LYS A 462 -4.85 8.97 -11.18
C LYS A 462 -3.49 8.32 -11.40
N LYS A 463 -2.40 9.06 -11.11
CA LYS A 463 -1.02 8.58 -11.33
C LYS A 463 -0.73 7.28 -10.58
N TYR A 464 -1.21 7.16 -9.36
CA TYR A 464 -0.91 6.02 -8.48
C TYR A 464 -2.06 5.03 -8.35
N ASP A 465 -3.16 5.25 -9.06
CA ASP A 465 -4.37 4.44 -9.00
C ASP A 465 -4.81 4.17 -7.54
N VAL A 466 -4.95 5.24 -6.77
CA VAL A 466 -5.38 5.22 -5.37
C VAL A 466 -6.68 5.97 -5.19
N LEU A 467 -7.46 5.59 -4.18
CA LEU A 467 -8.62 6.34 -3.71
C LEU A 467 -8.19 7.34 -2.64
N VAL A 468 -8.50 8.62 -2.84
CA VAL A 468 -8.17 9.66 -1.86
C VAL A 468 -9.42 10.15 -1.16
N PHE A 469 -9.42 10.15 0.18
CA PHE A 469 -10.46 10.76 1.00
C PHE A 469 -10.00 12.13 1.48
N ILE A 470 -10.88 13.13 1.34
CA ILE A 470 -10.63 14.48 1.84
C ILE A 470 -11.76 14.85 2.80
N VAL A 471 -11.43 14.97 4.08
CA VAL A 471 -12.39 15.48 5.08
C VAL A 471 -12.32 16.99 5.09
N ALA A 472 -13.44 17.64 4.79
CA ALA A 472 -13.53 19.08 4.73
C ALA A 472 -14.70 19.60 5.59
N HIS A 473 -14.41 20.61 6.41
CA HIS A 473 -15.43 21.23 7.25
C HIS A 473 -16.18 22.31 6.49
N PRO A 474 -17.51 22.40 6.64
CA PRO A 474 -18.28 23.52 6.11
C PRO A 474 -17.88 24.83 6.82
N THR A 475 -18.14 25.95 6.17
CA THR A 475 -18.10 27.27 6.78
C THR A 475 -19.14 27.39 7.91
N LYS A 476 -19.18 28.53 8.60
CA LYS A 476 -20.21 28.75 9.65
C LYS A 476 -21.60 28.56 9.03
N MET A 477 -22.33 27.59 9.58
CA MET A 477 -23.72 27.35 9.22
C MET A 477 -24.63 28.19 10.12
N TYR A 478 -25.65 28.78 9.54
CA TYR A 478 -26.66 29.53 10.25
C TYR A 478 -27.81 28.62 10.67
N LYS A 479 -28.46 28.96 11.78
CA LYS A 479 -29.69 28.28 12.15
C LYS A 479 -30.85 28.83 11.31
N THR A 480 -31.72 27.96 10.87
CA THR A 480 -33.00 28.30 10.25
C THR A 480 -33.90 28.99 11.28
N GLN A 481 -35.05 29.57 10.82
CA GLN A 481 -36.04 30.18 11.70
C GLN A 481 -36.55 29.21 12.78
N ASP A 482 -36.57 27.91 12.49
CA ASP A 482 -36.98 26.84 13.41
C ASP A 482 -35.84 26.37 14.34
N GLY A 483 -34.71 27.08 14.36
CA GLY A 483 -33.58 26.80 15.24
C GLY A 483 -32.72 25.58 14.84
N LYS A 484 -33.05 24.90 13.73
CA LYS A 484 -32.27 23.78 13.20
C LYS A 484 -31.13 24.28 12.33
N ILE A 485 -30.01 23.55 12.33
CA ILE A 485 -28.90 23.80 11.39
C ILE A 485 -29.21 23.03 10.09
N GLU A 486 -29.24 23.72 8.95
CA GLU A 486 -29.39 23.07 7.65
C GLU A 486 -28.26 22.07 7.42
N GLU A 487 -28.58 21.01 6.69
CA GLU A 487 -27.58 20.04 6.27
C GLU A 487 -26.59 20.70 5.30
N PRO A 488 -25.27 20.67 5.61
CA PRO A 488 -24.31 21.28 4.71
C PRO A 488 -24.21 20.49 3.40
N THR A 489 -24.02 21.22 2.33
CA THR A 489 -23.68 20.72 1.02
C THR A 489 -22.20 20.96 0.73
N MET A 490 -21.69 20.48 -0.40
CA MET A 490 -20.31 20.77 -0.81
C MET A 490 -20.07 22.26 -1.07
N TYR A 491 -21.10 23.02 -1.43
CA TYR A 491 -21.04 24.49 -1.61
C TYR A 491 -20.79 25.25 -0.30
N ASN A 492 -21.08 24.63 0.82
CA ASN A 492 -20.85 25.24 2.13
C ASN A 492 -19.40 25.07 2.63
N ILE A 493 -18.56 24.30 1.93
CA ILE A 493 -17.14 24.19 2.25
C ILE A 493 -16.43 25.47 1.80
N LYS A 494 -15.41 25.91 2.52
CA LYS A 494 -14.63 27.10 2.14
C LYS A 494 -13.93 26.86 0.78
N GLY A 495 -14.23 27.69 -0.20
CA GLY A 495 -13.88 27.45 -1.60
C GLY A 495 -15.07 26.97 -2.46
N GLY A 496 -16.24 26.81 -1.85
CA GLY A 496 -17.58 26.74 -2.45
C GLY A 496 -17.71 25.77 -3.63
N GLY A 497 -18.05 26.34 -4.79
CA GLY A 497 -18.32 25.60 -6.01
C GLY A 497 -17.19 24.69 -6.48
N GLU A 498 -15.92 25.07 -6.21
CA GLU A 498 -14.74 24.31 -6.61
C GLU A 498 -14.75 22.88 -6.06
N TRP A 499 -15.26 22.70 -4.83
CA TRP A 499 -15.42 21.39 -4.23
C TRP A 499 -16.42 20.52 -4.99
N TYR A 500 -17.55 21.13 -5.37
CA TYR A 500 -18.56 20.41 -6.12
C TYR A 500 -18.05 20.06 -7.51
N ASP A 501 -17.41 21.02 -8.19
CA ASP A 501 -16.99 20.83 -9.58
C ASP A 501 -15.86 19.80 -9.69
N ALA A 502 -14.82 19.88 -8.85
CA ALA A 502 -13.64 19.02 -8.94
C ALA A 502 -13.85 17.61 -8.38
N SER A 503 -14.66 17.45 -7.32
CA SER A 503 -14.81 16.14 -6.67
C SER A 503 -15.49 15.11 -7.57
N TYR A 504 -14.99 13.87 -7.55
CA TYR A 504 -15.68 12.74 -8.17
C TYR A 504 -16.91 12.35 -7.37
N HIS A 505 -16.76 12.34 -6.05
CA HIS A 505 -17.82 11.98 -5.11
C HIS A 505 -17.87 12.95 -3.96
N GLY A 506 -19.05 13.18 -3.45
CA GLY A 506 -19.31 13.97 -2.23
C GLY A 506 -20.20 13.21 -1.28
N ILE A 507 -19.81 13.11 -0.03
CA ILE A 507 -20.57 12.45 1.03
C ILE A 507 -20.77 13.43 2.19
N LEU A 508 -22.02 13.58 2.61
CA LEU A 508 -22.37 14.25 3.88
C LEU A 508 -22.48 13.19 4.97
N VAL A 509 -21.82 13.41 6.09
CA VAL A 509 -22.04 12.66 7.33
C VAL A 509 -22.75 13.57 8.34
N HIS A 510 -23.97 13.21 8.70
CA HIS A 510 -24.82 13.97 9.62
C HIS A 510 -25.24 13.09 10.80
N ARG A 511 -25.12 13.62 12.02
CA ARG A 511 -25.50 12.91 13.24
C ARG A 511 -26.76 13.54 13.81
N ASN A 512 -27.78 12.70 14.01
CA ASN A 512 -28.95 13.05 14.79
C ASN A 512 -28.73 12.61 16.24
N TYR A 513 -28.58 13.59 17.15
CA TYR A 513 -28.32 13.32 18.56
C TYR A 513 -29.55 12.87 19.33
N GLU A 514 -30.74 13.26 18.88
CA GLU A 514 -32.01 12.89 19.51
C GLU A 514 -32.32 11.41 19.24
N GLU A 515 -32.24 10.99 17.99
CA GLU A 515 -32.48 9.62 17.56
C GLU A 515 -31.26 8.70 17.73
N LYS A 516 -30.09 9.25 18.07
CA LYS A 516 -28.80 8.54 18.17
C LYS A 516 -28.42 7.81 16.86
N THR A 517 -28.82 8.37 15.73
CA THR A 517 -28.53 7.86 14.40
C THR A 517 -27.49 8.69 13.69
N VAL A 518 -26.85 8.10 12.69
CA VAL A 518 -25.94 8.77 11.77
C VAL A 518 -26.42 8.51 10.36
N LYS A 519 -26.46 9.55 9.55
CA LYS A 519 -26.83 9.49 8.15
C LYS A 519 -25.62 9.78 7.29
N ALA A 520 -25.39 8.93 6.27
CA ALA A 520 -24.50 9.22 5.16
C ALA A 520 -25.34 9.51 3.92
N LYS A 521 -25.22 10.72 3.37
CA LYS A 521 -25.93 11.16 2.17
C LYS A 521 -24.96 11.36 1.03
N VAL A 522 -25.28 10.80 -0.13
CA VAL A 522 -24.52 10.99 -1.37
C VAL A 522 -24.85 12.37 -1.93
N LEU A 523 -23.93 13.32 -1.79
CA LEU A 523 -24.10 14.68 -2.32
C LEU A 523 -23.73 14.80 -3.78
N LYS A 524 -22.79 13.95 -4.24
CA LYS A 524 -22.35 13.89 -5.62
C LYS A 524 -21.80 12.52 -5.95
N VAL A 525 -22.19 12.04 -7.12
CA VAL A 525 -21.58 10.92 -7.83
C VAL A 525 -21.36 11.34 -9.28
N LYS A 526 -20.12 11.25 -9.78
CA LYS A 526 -19.79 11.68 -11.16
C LYS A 526 -20.31 10.68 -12.21
N PHE A 527 -20.27 9.38 -11.89
CA PHE A 527 -20.70 8.31 -12.79
C PHE A 527 -21.94 7.62 -12.23
N GLN A 528 -23.03 7.64 -12.98
CA GLN A 528 -24.35 7.14 -12.54
C GLN A 528 -24.36 5.66 -12.11
N ASN A 529 -23.46 4.85 -12.67
CA ASN A 529 -23.31 3.44 -12.28
C ASN A 529 -22.71 3.21 -10.91
N LEU A 530 -22.15 4.25 -10.29
CA LEU A 530 -21.49 4.17 -8.98
C LEU A 530 -22.38 4.58 -7.80
N GLY A 531 -23.55 5.16 -8.08
CA GLY A 531 -24.48 5.53 -7.03
C GLY A 531 -25.53 6.54 -7.46
N GLU A 532 -26.32 6.99 -6.52
CA GLU A 532 -27.46 7.89 -6.72
C GLU A 532 -27.28 9.18 -5.93
N ASN A 533 -27.30 10.33 -6.64
CA ASN A 533 -27.23 11.65 -6.02
C ASN A 533 -28.47 11.91 -5.14
N GLY A 534 -28.24 12.31 -3.90
CA GLY A 534 -29.28 12.58 -2.93
C GLY A 534 -29.70 11.36 -2.10
N ALA A 535 -29.30 10.15 -2.47
CA ALA A 535 -29.61 8.94 -1.71
C ALA A 535 -28.96 8.97 -0.32
N GLU A 536 -29.61 8.35 0.63
CA GLU A 536 -29.26 8.37 2.04
C GLU A 536 -29.20 6.97 2.63
N ALA A 537 -28.16 6.71 3.43
CA ALA A 537 -28.05 5.50 4.25
C ALA A 537 -28.00 5.88 5.73
N HIS A 538 -28.71 5.14 6.56
CA HIS A 538 -28.84 5.40 7.99
C HIS A 538 -28.12 4.33 8.81
N PHE A 539 -27.55 4.75 9.93
CA PHE A 539 -26.73 3.90 10.80
C PHE A 539 -27.01 4.17 12.26
N LYS A 540 -26.77 3.12 13.07
CA LYS A 540 -26.54 3.27 14.51
C LYS A 540 -25.05 3.12 14.79
N TRP A 541 -24.52 4.01 15.61
CA TRP A 541 -23.15 3.89 16.08
C TRP A 541 -23.07 2.92 17.25
N GLU A 542 -22.22 1.90 17.13
CA GLU A 542 -21.99 0.88 18.16
C GLU A 542 -20.79 1.30 19.03
N PRO A 543 -20.98 1.61 20.33
CA PRO A 543 -19.92 2.18 21.17
C PRO A 543 -18.71 1.26 21.42
N ARG A 544 -18.89 -0.07 21.42
CA ARG A 544 -17.83 -1.02 21.73
C ARG A 544 -16.83 -1.18 20.58
N SER A 545 -17.31 -1.38 19.39
CA SER A 545 -16.48 -1.51 18.19
C SER A 545 -16.14 -0.15 17.58
N GLY A 546 -16.95 0.88 17.82
CA GLY A 546 -16.91 2.15 17.11
C GLY A 546 -17.39 2.04 15.66
N CYS A 547 -18.10 0.97 15.31
CA CYS A 547 -18.62 0.74 13.97
C CYS A 547 -19.98 1.42 13.78
N PHE A 548 -20.27 1.76 12.53
CA PHE A 548 -21.58 2.13 12.05
C PHE A 548 -22.30 0.87 11.57
N LEU A 549 -23.42 0.54 12.18
CA LEU A 549 -24.25 -0.59 11.80
C LEU A 549 -25.43 -0.11 10.97
N PRO A 550 -25.78 -0.74 9.84
CA PRO A 550 -26.93 -0.38 9.04
C PRO A 550 -28.20 -0.30 9.90
N HIS A 551 -28.98 0.74 9.69
CA HIS A 551 -30.22 0.99 10.38
C HIS A 551 -31.26 1.50 9.39
N GLU A 552 -32.33 0.78 9.24
CA GLU A 552 -33.49 1.25 8.49
C GLU A 552 -34.29 2.14 9.43
N PRO A 553 -34.59 3.39 9.06
CA PRO A 553 -35.58 4.18 9.77
C PRO A 553 -36.88 3.38 9.83
N LEU A 554 -37.50 3.30 10.98
CA LEU A 554 -38.86 2.80 11.05
C LEU A 554 -39.69 3.67 10.08
N ASP A 555 -40.18 3.07 9.02
CA ASP A 555 -41.20 3.67 8.21
C ASP A 555 -42.44 3.80 9.12
N ILE A 556 -42.53 4.92 9.84
CA ILE A 556 -43.77 5.33 10.47
C ILE A 556 -44.59 5.81 9.28
N GLY A 557 -45.06 4.82 8.50
CA GLY A 557 -46.00 5.05 7.42
C GLY A 557 -47.07 5.97 7.96
N GLY A 558 -47.08 7.20 7.45
CA GLY A 558 -48.17 8.11 7.76
C GLY A 558 -49.43 7.32 7.43
N GLU A 559 -50.23 7.00 8.46
CA GLU A 559 -51.55 6.49 8.24
C GLU A 559 -52.19 7.45 7.22
N LYS A 560 -52.32 7.01 5.96
CA LYS A 560 -53.12 7.74 5.00
C LYS A 560 -54.49 7.83 5.65
N MET A 561 -54.82 9.03 6.04
CA MET A 561 -56.15 9.26 6.62
C MET A 561 -57.18 8.84 5.60
N PRO A 562 -58.32 8.25 6.06
CA PRO A 562 -59.32 7.67 5.17
C PRO A 562 -59.97 8.66 4.15
N TRP A 563 -59.53 9.91 4.20
CA TRP A 563 -59.97 11.00 3.33
C TRP A 563 -58.88 11.57 2.39
N GLU A 564 -57.68 11.02 2.37
CA GLU A 564 -56.63 11.23 1.36
C GLU A 564 -56.70 10.14 0.27
#